data_0353ab3dfaad25e6dcbff8d5e512366c
#
_entry.id   0353ab3dfaad25e6dcbff8d5e512366c
#
_cell.length_a   1.000
_cell.length_b   1.000
_cell.length_c   1.000
_cell.angle_alpha   90.00
_cell.angle_beta   90.00
_cell.angle_gamma   90.00
#
_symmetry.space_group_name_H-M   'P 1'
#
loop_
_entity.id
_entity.type
_entity.pdbx_description
1 polymer ?
#
loop_
_entity_poly.entity_id
_entity_poly.type
_entity_poly.pdbx_seq_one_letter_code
_entity_poly.pdbx_strand_id
1 'polypeptide(L)'
;MASIGTITIPVKMRTATARISISSTSCSVTCGMGYKVEETCQIGPNGERRYCDIQKVECLTNWLCGMLHFTILVGKPFEFQCLSSTEIGPESNSFSCSWRIARGIITTDDVLFKPFKTAGFVIKLSPAKEYDAGTYRCDVQFMRSYKIVKRIYFGIRVIPGHLVDLNFDKSLTLEQHLEGEKEESQQNATGVPVQNQHHLWRRRTLFVFSIGIGSGVVGGILLHNIFYYLVKVPNNYGYVEE
;
A
#
# COMPACT_ATOMS: atom_id res chain seq x y z
N MET A 1 -39.24 -19.64 -28.50
CA MET A 1 -38.78 -20.75 -27.64
C MET A 1 -37.61 -21.41 -28.32
N ALA A 2 -36.40 -21.21 -27.83
CA ALA A 2 -35.19 -21.83 -28.38
C ALA A 2 -35.14 -23.29 -27.93
N SER A 3 -35.13 -24.23 -28.88
CA SER A 3 -34.94 -25.65 -28.63
C SER A 3 -33.56 -25.91 -28.02
N ILE A 4 -33.53 -26.37 -26.77
CA ILE A 4 -32.31 -26.84 -26.13
C ILE A 4 -31.94 -28.14 -26.82
N GLY A 5 -30.95 -28.09 -27.73
CA GLY A 5 -30.43 -29.27 -28.39
C GLY A 5 -29.82 -30.23 -27.35
N THR A 6 -30.26 -31.48 -27.36
CA THR A 6 -29.70 -32.53 -26.50
C THR A 6 -28.23 -32.78 -26.88
N ILE A 7 -27.33 -32.42 -25.99
CA ILE A 7 -25.87 -32.68 -26.18
C ILE A 7 -25.66 -34.20 -26.01
N THR A 8 -25.44 -34.91 -27.10
CA THR A 8 -25.09 -36.34 -27.09
C THR A 8 -23.61 -36.51 -26.83
N ILE A 9 -23.24 -37.03 -25.64
CA ILE A 9 -21.85 -37.31 -25.29
C ILE A 9 -21.36 -38.51 -26.10
N PRO A 10 -20.27 -38.39 -26.90
CA PRO A 10 -19.70 -39.49 -27.67
C PRO A 10 -19.37 -40.70 -26.78
N VAL A 11 -19.55 -41.93 -27.28
CA VAL A 11 -19.34 -43.17 -26.51
C VAL A 11 -17.93 -43.24 -25.94
N LYS A 12 -16.91 -42.76 -26.64
CA LYS A 12 -15.52 -42.70 -26.16
C LYS A 12 -15.33 -41.79 -24.95
N MET A 13 -16.15 -40.75 -24.78
CA MET A 13 -16.10 -39.88 -23.60
C MET A 13 -16.83 -40.46 -22.38
N ARG A 14 -17.74 -41.40 -22.56
CA ARG A 14 -18.45 -42.07 -21.47
C ARG A 14 -17.55 -42.95 -20.61
N THR A 15 -16.42 -43.40 -21.14
CA THR A 15 -15.42 -44.21 -20.45
C THR A 15 -14.15 -43.45 -20.09
N ALA A 16 -14.11 -42.14 -20.42
CA ALA A 16 -12.94 -41.32 -20.14
C ALA A 16 -12.76 -41.11 -18.65
N THR A 17 -11.52 -41.20 -18.18
CA THR A 17 -11.12 -40.84 -16.83
C THR A 17 -10.38 -39.50 -16.91
N ALA A 18 -10.68 -38.58 -16.00
CA ALA A 18 -10.02 -37.29 -15.91
C ALA A 18 -9.26 -37.18 -14.56
N ARG A 19 -8.07 -36.58 -14.60
CA ARG A 19 -7.33 -36.25 -13.38
C ARG A 19 -7.73 -34.82 -13.00
N ILE A 20 -8.31 -34.64 -11.84
CA ILE A 20 -8.89 -33.35 -11.38
C ILE A 20 -8.31 -33.00 -10.02
N SER A 21 -8.00 -31.74 -9.80
CA SER A 21 -7.67 -31.22 -8.48
C SER A 21 -8.97 -31.12 -7.65
N ILE A 22 -9.03 -31.83 -6.54
CA ILE A 22 -10.18 -31.92 -5.65
C ILE A 22 -10.11 -30.85 -4.57
N SER A 23 -8.92 -30.64 -4.01
CA SER A 23 -8.67 -29.67 -2.97
C SER A 23 -7.31 -29.00 -3.20
N SER A 24 -7.19 -27.79 -2.75
CA SER A 24 -5.95 -27.03 -2.83
C SER A 24 -5.86 -26.04 -1.66
N THR A 25 -4.68 -25.94 -1.05
CA THR A 25 -4.41 -24.92 -0.04
C THR A 25 -4.27 -23.54 -0.70
N SER A 26 -4.27 -22.49 0.12
CA SER A 26 -3.81 -21.15 -0.32
C SER A 26 -2.34 -21.20 -0.72
N CYS A 27 -1.91 -20.26 -1.57
CA CYS A 27 -0.50 -20.10 -1.91
C CYS A 27 0.30 -19.72 -0.66
N SER A 28 1.53 -20.22 -0.53
CA SER A 28 2.42 -19.98 0.62
C SER A 28 2.86 -18.51 0.75
N VAL A 29 2.65 -17.73 -0.30
CA VAL A 29 3.00 -16.29 -0.35
C VAL A 29 1.79 -15.45 -0.74
N THR A 30 1.74 -14.24 -0.24
CA THR A 30 0.71 -13.25 -0.60
C THR A 30 1.07 -12.46 -1.85
N CYS A 31 2.35 -12.49 -2.23
CA CYS A 31 2.87 -11.79 -3.40
C CYS A 31 4.04 -12.57 -4.02
N GLY A 32 4.05 -12.64 -5.35
CA GLY A 32 5.05 -13.35 -6.10
C GLY A 32 4.72 -14.82 -6.30
N MET A 33 5.75 -15.61 -6.57
CA MET A 33 5.65 -17.04 -6.79
C MET A 33 5.90 -17.79 -5.49
N GLY A 34 5.02 -18.72 -5.19
CA GLY A 34 5.09 -19.59 -4.02
C GLY A 34 4.66 -21.01 -4.35
N TYR A 35 4.26 -21.75 -3.33
CA TYR A 35 3.79 -23.13 -3.46
C TYR A 35 2.46 -23.29 -2.76
N LYS A 36 1.64 -24.17 -3.32
CA LYS A 36 0.42 -24.69 -2.70
C LYS A 36 0.43 -26.21 -2.73
N VAL A 37 -0.34 -26.81 -1.87
CA VAL A 37 -0.55 -28.26 -1.86
C VAL A 37 -1.87 -28.54 -2.55
N GLU A 38 -1.84 -29.40 -3.55
CA GLU A 38 -3.03 -29.88 -4.28
C GLU A 38 -3.20 -31.36 -4.11
N GLU A 39 -4.44 -31.77 -3.82
CA GLU A 39 -4.87 -33.14 -3.91
C GLU A 39 -5.52 -33.38 -5.27
N THR A 40 -4.93 -34.22 -6.07
CA THR A 40 -5.44 -34.60 -7.40
C THR A 40 -5.89 -36.03 -7.39
N CYS A 41 -7.11 -36.29 -7.85
CA CYS A 41 -7.66 -37.64 -7.97
C CYS A 41 -8.06 -37.91 -9.41
N GLN A 42 -7.98 -39.18 -9.79
CA GLN A 42 -8.58 -39.66 -11.02
C GLN A 42 -10.08 -39.89 -10.80
N ILE A 43 -10.91 -39.21 -11.59
CA ILE A 43 -12.34 -39.36 -11.55
C ILE A 43 -12.77 -40.35 -12.65
N GLY A 44 -13.43 -41.43 -12.27
CA GLY A 44 -14.03 -42.36 -13.21
C GLY A 44 -15.34 -41.90 -13.81
N PRO A 45 -15.88 -42.65 -14.78
CA PRO A 45 -17.12 -42.24 -15.49
C PRO A 45 -18.32 -42.09 -14.60
N ASN A 46 -18.36 -42.78 -13.45
CA ASN A 46 -19.45 -42.73 -12.48
C ASN A 46 -19.21 -41.70 -11.37
N GLY A 47 -18.19 -40.83 -11.50
CA GLY A 47 -17.81 -39.86 -10.48
C GLY A 47 -17.00 -40.42 -9.32
N GLU A 48 -16.58 -41.70 -9.39
CA GLU A 48 -15.76 -42.33 -8.35
C GLU A 48 -14.33 -41.77 -8.34
N ARG A 49 -13.84 -41.50 -7.13
CA ARG A 49 -12.47 -41.01 -6.93
C ARG A 49 -11.53 -42.19 -6.78
N ARG A 50 -10.45 -42.21 -7.57
CA ARG A 50 -9.40 -43.23 -7.53
C ARG A 50 -8.05 -42.59 -7.61
N TYR A 51 -7.04 -43.24 -7.07
CA TYR A 51 -5.63 -42.84 -7.18
C TYR A 51 -5.39 -41.36 -6.85
N CYS A 52 -5.84 -40.96 -5.63
CA CYS A 52 -5.58 -39.62 -5.12
C CYS A 52 -4.11 -39.48 -4.72
N ASP A 53 -3.52 -38.37 -5.12
CA ASP A 53 -2.13 -38.03 -4.85
C ASP A 53 -2.06 -36.54 -4.38
N ILE A 54 -1.20 -36.32 -3.38
CA ILE A 54 -0.98 -34.98 -2.82
C ILE A 54 0.37 -34.49 -3.31
N GLN A 55 0.35 -33.37 -4.03
CA GLN A 55 1.55 -32.79 -4.60
C GLN A 55 1.69 -31.31 -4.28
N LYS A 56 2.94 -30.88 -4.13
CA LYS A 56 3.30 -29.49 -3.99
C LYS A 56 3.48 -28.90 -5.38
N VAL A 57 2.65 -27.90 -5.73
CA VAL A 57 2.68 -27.23 -7.03
C VAL A 57 2.98 -25.74 -6.88
N GLU A 58 3.62 -25.17 -7.88
CA GLU A 58 3.89 -23.74 -7.94
C GLU A 58 2.59 -22.95 -8.06
N CYS A 59 2.53 -21.80 -7.41
CA CYS A 59 1.42 -20.86 -7.52
C CYS A 59 1.97 -19.45 -7.68
N LEU A 60 1.33 -18.67 -8.52
CA LEU A 60 1.61 -17.25 -8.69
C LEU A 60 0.41 -16.45 -8.16
N THR A 61 0.69 -15.58 -7.19
CA THR A 61 -0.26 -14.61 -6.67
C THR A 61 -0.11 -13.27 -7.40
N ASN A 62 -0.24 -12.15 -6.72
CA ASN A 62 0.03 -10.85 -7.31
C ASN A 62 1.54 -10.70 -7.58
N TRP A 63 1.93 -10.49 -8.84
CA TRP A 63 3.33 -10.28 -9.20
C TRP A 63 3.89 -8.92 -8.76
N LEU A 64 3.01 -7.92 -8.55
CA LEU A 64 3.38 -6.59 -8.06
C LEU A 64 3.24 -6.54 -6.53
N CYS A 65 4.38 -6.53 -5.82
CA CYS A 65 4.44 -6.66 -4.37
C CYS A 65 4.40 -5.32 -3.60
N GLY A 66 4.22 -4.20 -4.31
CA GLY A 66 4.17 -2.89 -3.68
C GLY A 66 5.54 -2.35 -3.29
N MET A 67 5.56 -1.43 -2.31
CA MET A 67 6.76 -0.73 -1.88
C MET A 67 6.97 -0.89 -0.37
N LEU A 68 8.19 -1.27 0.01
CA LEU A 68 8.66 -1.24 1.40
C LEU A 68 9.48 0.02 1.63
N HIS A 69 9.28 0.68 2.77
CA HIS A 69 9.98 1.90 3.15
C HIS A 69 10.93 1.66 4.31
N PHE A 70 12.16 2.14 4.16
CA PHE A 70 13.19 2.06 5.19
C PHE A 70 13.84 3.42 5.40
N THR A 71 14.06 3.75 6.66
CA THR A 71 14.85 4.91 7.07
C THR A 71 16.08 4.40 7.79
N ILE A 72 17.25 4.71 7.28
CA ILE A 72 18.55 4.23 7.80
C ILE A 72 19.48 5.41 8.06
N LEU A 73 20.40 5.21 9.00
CA LEU A 73 21.39 6.22 9.35
C LEU A 73 22.62 6.12 8.43
N VAL A 74 23.16 7.28 8.07
CA VAL A 74 24.47 7.38 7.38
C VAL A 74 25.52 6.63 8.19
N GLY A 75 26.35 5.86 7.51
CA GLY A 75 27.43 5.07 8.11
C GLY A 75 27.02 3.73 8.68
N LYS A 76 25.74 3.43 8.83
CA LYS A 76 25.29 2.12 9.31
C LYS A 76 25.19 1.13 8.14
N PRO A 77 25.50 -0.16 8.39
CA PRO A 77 25.26 -1.20 7.38
C PRO A 77 23.77 -1.49 7.28
N PHE A 78 23.32 -1.70 6.05
CA PHE A 78 21.93 -2.08 5.77
C PHE A 78 21.89 -3.03 4.58
N GLU A 79 21.05 -4.05 4.68
CA GLU A 79 20.82 -4.99 3.57
C GLU A 79 19.34 -5.25 3.37
N PHE A 80 18.97 -5.48 2.12
CA PHE A 80 17.61 -5.85 1.74
C PHE A 80 17.64 -6.80 0.55
N GLN A 81 16.64 -7.65 0.49
CA GLN A 81 16.55 -8.70 -0.52
C GLN A 81 15.17 -8.74 -1.15
N CYS A 82 15.11 -9.05 -2.44
CA CYS A 82 13.85 -9.15 -3.14
C CYS A 82 13.27 -10.56 -3.19
N LEU A 83 14.07 -11.56 -2.89
CA LEU A 83 13.65 -12.94 -2.83
C LEU A 83 14.30 -13.60 -1.61
N SER A 84 13.46 -14.16 -0.71
CA SER A 84 13.94 -14.83 0.48
C SER A 84 14.38 -16.26 0.17
N SER A 85 15.24 -16.84 1.00
CA SER A 85 15.65 -18.23 0.88
C SER A 85 14.48 -19.21 0.99
N THR A 86 13.44 -18.83 1.71
CA THR A 86 12.22 -19.65 1.85
C THR A 86 11.35 -19.65 0.58
N GLU A 87 11.41 -18.58 -0.22
CA GLU A 87 10.72 -18.47 -1.51
C GLU A 87 11.47 -19.20 -2.63
N ILE A 88 12.81 -19.23 -2.57
CA ILE A 88 13.66 -19.81 -3.62
C ILE A 88 13.56 -21.34 -3.63
N GLY A 89 13.39 -21.98 -2.47
CA GLY A 89 13.45 -23.44 -2.35
C GLY A 89 14.77 -24.04 -2.90
N PRO A 90 14.80 -25.32 -3.22
CA PRO A 90 15.97 -25.97 -3.81
C PRO A 90 16.26 -25.55 -5.27
N GLU A 91 15.33 -24.87 -5.93
CA GLU A 91 15.44 -24.46 -7.34
C GLU A 91 15.92 -23.01 -7.53
N SER A 92 16.90 -22.56 -6.73
CA SER A 92 17.41 -21.18 -6.79
C SER A 92 17.89 -20.76 -8.20
N ASN A 93 18.34 -21.69 -8.99
CA ASN A 93 18.81 -21.44 -10.37
C ASN A 93 17.68 -21.20 -11.39
N SER A 94 16.42 -21.38 -10.98
CA SER A 94 15.27 -21.14 -11.85
C SER A 94 14.85 -19.67 -11.92
N PHE A 95 15.45 -18.80 -11.10
CA PHE A 95 15.13 -17.38 -11.03
C PHE A 95 16.33 -16.52 -11.36
N SER A 96 16.07 -15.43 -12.03
CA SER A 96 17.02 -14.30 -12.18
C SER A 96 16.41 -13.03 -11.64
N CYS A 97 17.25 -12.08 -11.24
CA CYS A 97 16.77 -10.77 -10.83
C CYS A 97 17.46 -9.66 -11.63
N SER A 98 16.73 -8.60 -11.84
CA SER A 98 17.25 -7.35 -12.35
C SER A 98 16.92 -6.21 -11.43
N TRP A 99 17.94 -5.40 -11.11
CA TRP A 99 17.81 -4.25 -10.25
C TRP A 99 17.84 -2.96 -11.04
N ARG A 100 17.00 -2.02 -10.61
CA ARG A 100 16.98 -0.65 -11.11
C ARG A 100 16.89 0.31 -9.93
N ILE A 101 17.35 1.56 -10.12
CA ILE A 101 17.35 2.58 -9.09
C ILE A 101 16.85 3.92 -9.63
N ALA A 102 15.99 4.58 -8.85
CA ALA A 102 15.64 5.99 -8.98
C ALA A 102 16.25 6.74 -7.78
N ARG A 103 17.40 7.41 -7.98
CA ARG A 103 18.16 8.04 -6.89
C ARG A 103 17.49 9.31 -6.37
N GLY A 104 17.55 9.50 -5.06
CA GLY A 104 17.09 10.72 -4.38
C GLY A 104 15.57 10.91 -4.37
N ILE A 105 14.80 9.97 -4.92
CA ILE A 105 13.34 10.08 -5.01
C ILE A 105 12.67 8.76 -4.61
N ILE A 106 11.52 8.88 -3.94
CA ILE A 106 10.65 7.74 -3.65
C ILE A 106 9.53 7.73 -4.70
N THR A 107 9.57 6.74 -5.58
CA THR A 107 8.67 6.68 -6.75
C THR A 107 8.46 5.25 -7.22
N THR A 108 7.36 5.03 -7.94
CA THR A 108 7.08 3.80 -8.71
C THR A 108 7.03 4.07 -10.22
N ASP A 109 7.34 5.29 -10.66
CA ASP A 109 7.35 5.66 -12.07
C ASP A 109 8.52 4.98 -12.80
N ASP A 110 8.20 4.09 -13.72
CA ASP A 110 9.16 3.27 -14.45
C ASP A 110 10.16 4.07 -15.30
N VAL A 111 9.80 5.28 -15.72
CA VAL A 111 10.66 6.16 -16.55
C VAL A 111 11.88 6.64 -15.77
N LEU A 112 11.77 6.81 -14.45
CA LEU A 112 12.83 7.35 -13.60
C LEU A 112 13.88 6.32 -13.21
N PHE A 113 13.64 5.03 -13.46
CA PHE A 113 14.54 3.97 -13.06
C PHE A 113 15.66 3.73 -14.06
N LYS A 114 16.90 3.82 -13.57
CA LYS A 114 18.11 3.47 -14.32
C LYS A 114 18.60 2.07 -13.90
N PRO A 115 19.23 1.31 -14.81
CA PRO A 115 19.82 0.02 -14.45
C PRO A 115 20.80 0.15 -13.28
N PHE A 116 20.69 -0.76 -12.30
CA PHE A 116 21.58 -0.85 -11.18
C PHE A 116 22.33 -2.18 -11.25
N LYS A 117 23.64 -2.11 -11.50
CA LYS A 117 24.48 -3.30 -11.70
C LYS A 117 24.82 -3.90 -10.34
N THR A 118 24.14 -4.96 -9.98
CA THR A 118 24.46 -5.81 -8.84
C THR A 118 24.15 -7.25 -9.21
N ALA A 119 24.83 -8.18 -8.61
CA ALA A 119 24.58 -9.60 -8.79
C ALA A 119 23.75 -10.13 -7.61
N GLY A 120 22.78 -11.02 -7.94
CA GLY A 120 21.98 -11.70 -6.94
C GLY A 120 20.78 -10.92 -6.42
N PHE A 121 20.12 -11.52 -5.43
CA PHE A 121 18.84 -11.06 -4.89
C PHE A 121 18.97 -10.07 -3.73
N VAL A 122 20.19 -9.81 -3.26
CA VAL A 122 20.49 -9.01 -2.07
C VAL A 122 21.29 -7.77 -2.46
N ILE A 123 20.89 -6.62 -1.94
CA ILE A 123 21.69 -5.39 -1.97
C ILE A 123 22.22 -5.12 -0.57
N LYS A 124 23.53 -4.85 -0.48
CA LYS A 124 24.22 -4.49 0.75
C LYS A 124 24.75 -3.08 0.64
N LEU A 125 24.34 -2.21 1.55
CA LEU A 125 24.85 -0.85 1.73
C LEU A 125 25.76 -0.86 2.98
N SER A 126 27.06 -0.87 2.80
CA SER A 126 28.00 -0.97 3.93
C SER A 126 29.29 -0.19 3.65
N PRO A 127 29.42 1.01 4.24
CA PRO A 127 28.43 1.79 4.99
C PRO A 127 27.40 2.46 4.07
N ALA A 128 26.17 2.67 4.57
CA ALA A 128 25.15 3.43 3.86
C ALA A 128 25.56 4.91 3.76
N LYS A 129 25.36 5.50 2.58
CA LYS A 129 25.70 6.90 2.28
C LYS A 129 24.44 7.64 1.86
N GLU A 130 24.39 8.96 2.02
CA GLU A 130 23.26 9.79 1.56
C GLU A 130 22.95 9.58 0.07
N TYR A 131 23.98 9.38 -0.74
CA TYR A 131 23.86 9.05 -2.15
C TYR A 131 23.09 7.74 -2.43
N ASP A 132 23.01 6.83 -1.47
CA ASP A 132 22.27 5.56 -1.61
C ASP A 132 20.76 5.73 -1.39
N ALA A 133 20.31 6.93 -1.00
CA ALA A 133 18.90 7.24 -0.88
C ALA A 133 18.21 7.20 -2.26
N GLY A 134 16.97 6.70 -2.26
CA GLY A 134 16.16 6.58 -3.46
C GLY A 134 15.28 5.35 -3.45
N THR A 135 14.75 5.01 -4.61
CA THR A 135 13.91 3.80 -4.77
C THR A 135 14.67 2.75 -5.57
N TYR A 136 14.80 1.58 -5.00
CA TYR A 136 15.33 0.41 -5.68
C TYR A 136 14.16 -0.47 -6.13
N ARG A 137 14.15 -0.87 -7.38
CA ARG A 137 13.18 -1.81 -7.95
C ARG A 137 13.87 -3.11 -8.26
N CYS A 138 13.33 -4.20 -7.76
CA CYS A 138 13.73 -5.55 -8.14
C CYS A 138 12.65 -6.22 -8.97
N ASP A 139 13.02 -6.71 -10.13
CA ASP A 139 12.21 -7.57 -10.99
C ASP A 139 12.79 -8.99 -10.95
N VAL A 140 12.04 -9.94 -10.38
CA VAL A 140 12.37 -11.37 -10.37
C VAL A 140 11.72 -12.03 -11.57
N GLN A 141 12.51 -12.72 -12.35
CA GLN A 141 12.09 -13.40 -13.58
C GLN A 141 12.29 -14.90 -13.45
N PHE A 142 11.28 -15.67 -13.84
CA PHE A 142 11.35 -17.10 -13.90
C PHE A 142 12.00 -17.53 -15.22
N MET A 143 13.15 -18.19 -15.13
CA MET A 143 14.01 -18.48 -16.29
C MET A 143 13.37 -19.38 -17.36
N ARG A 144 12.49 -20.32 -16.93
CA ARG A 144 11.82 -21.23 -17.88
C ARG A 144 10.85 -20.51 -18.82
N SER A 145 10.18 -19.45 -18.36
CA SER A 145 9.15 -18.74 -19.14
C SER A 145 9.53 -17.30 -19.47
N TYR A 146 10.63 -16.81 -18.94
CA TYR A 146 11.08 -15.41 -19.02
C TYR A 146 10.04 -14.40 -18.52
N LYS A 147 9.06 -14.85 -17.73
CA LYS A 147 8.03 -13.98 -17.14
C LYS A 147 8.50 -13.39 -15.83
N ILE A 148 8.14 -12.12 -15.62
CA ILE A 148 8.32 -11.47 -14.30
C ILE A 148 7.29 -12.08 -13.35
N VAL A 149 7.76 -12.68 -12.28
CA VAL A 149 6.94 -13.36 -11.27
C VAL A 149 6.86 -12.57 -9.96
N LYS A 150 7.76 -11.58 -9.78
CA LYS A 150 7.74 -10.68 -8.63
C LYS A 150 8.38 -9.35 -9.00
N ARG A 151 7.71 -8.24 -8.66
CA ARG A 151 8.27 -6.89 -8.69
C ARG A 151 8.04 -6.25 -7.34
N ILE A 152 9.10 -5.77 -6.73
CA ILE A 152 9.05 -5.11 -5.43
C ILE A 152 9.91 -3.85 -5.46
N TYR A 153 9.45 -2.82 -4.75
CA TYR A 153 10.14 -1.55 -4.60
C TYR A 153 10.61 -1.37 -3.16
N PHE A 154 11.80 -0.81 -2.99
CA PHE A 154 12.40 -0.47 -1.71
C PHE A 154 12.70 1.02 -1.69
N GLY A 155 11.88 1.78 -0.98
CA GLY A 155 12.10 3.21 -0.74
C GLY A 155 13.08 3.39 0.41
N ILE A 156 14.31 3.77 0.09
CA ILE A 156 15.42 3.93 1.06
C ILE A 156 15.64 5.42 1.31
N ARG A 157 15.44 5.82 2.56
CA ARG A 157 15.78 7.15 3.06
C ARG A 157 17.01 7.04 3.95
N VAL A 158 18.08 7.75 3.59
CA VAL A 158 19.33 7.78 4.37
C VAL A 158 19.42 9.13 5.06
N ILE A 159 19.51 9.14 6.39
CA ILE A 159 19.47 10.35 7.20
C ILE A 159 20.76 10.47 8.00
N PRO A 160 21.43 11.64 7.99
CA PRO A 160 22.54 11.91 8.89
C PRO A 160 22.12 11.82 10.36
N GLY A 161 22.98 11.28 11.22
CA GLY A 161 22.67 11.03 12.63
C GLY A 161 22.26 12.28 13.39
N HIS A 162 22.84 13.44 13.07
CA HIS A 162 22.51 14.72 13.70
C HIS A 162 21.10 15.23 13.40
N LEU A 163 20.45 14.72 12.33
CA LEU A 163 19.05 15.06 12.01
C LEU A 163 18.04 14.16 12.72
N VAL A 164 18.50 13.04 13.31
CA VAL A 164 17.62 12.15 14.09
C VAL A 164 17.57 12.61 15.54
N ASP A 165 18.66 13.16 16.06
CA ASP A 165 18.75 13.81 17.38
C ASP A 165 18.30 15.29 17.29
N LEU A 166 17.17 15.55 16.64
CA LEU A 166 16.44 16.81 16.83
C LEU A 166 15.86 16.80 18.25
N ASN A 167 16.77 16.98 19.23
CA ASN A 167 16.41 17.29 20.59
C ASN A 167 15.83 18.70 20.54
N PHE A 168 14.52 18.83 20.56
CA PHE A 168 13.83 20.12 20.55
C PHE A 168 14.36 21.05 21.63
N ASP A 169 14.77 20.48 22.76
CA ASP A 169 15.37 21.20 23.87
C ASP A 169 16.69 21.90 23.50
N LYS A 170 17.48 21.33 22.59
CA LYS A 170 18.72 21.95 22.11
C LYS A 170 18.51 22.98 21.01
N SER A 171 17.37 22.97 20.34
CA SER A 171 17.03 23.93 19.28
C SER A 171 16.32 25.19 19.80
N LEU A 172 15.83 25.18 21.05
CA LEU A 172 15.24 26.34 21.71
C LEU A 172 16.33 27.36 22.06
N THR A 173 16.03 28.63 21.86
CA THR A 173 16.90 29.72 22.36
C THR A 173 16.84 29.76 23.88
N LEU A 174 17.88 30.33 24.52
CA LEU A 174 17.94 30.46 25.99
C LEU A 174 16.69 31.16 26.54
N GLU A 175 16.15 32.13 25.81
CA GLU A 175 14.91 32.82 26.20
C GLU A 175 13.70 31.90 26.19
N GLN A 176 13.56 31.05 25.19
CA GLN A 176 12.46 30.06 25.09
C GLN A 176 12.56 28.99 26.19
N HIS A 177 13.78 28.59 26.58
CA HIS A 177 13.97 27.72 27.75
C HIS A 177 13.52 28.37 29.04
N LEU A 178 13.90 29.64 29.26
CA LEU A 178 13.52 30.39 30.46
C LEU A 178 12.00 30.65 30.56
N GLU A 179 11.35 30.86 29.42
CA GLU A 179 9.88 30.98 29.36
C GLU A 179 9.18 29.66 29.67
N GLY A 180 9.66 28.55 29.11
CA GLY A 180 9.14 27.20 29.39
C GLY A 180 9.29 26.83 30.88
N GLU A 181 10.45 27.10 31.49
CA GLU A 181 10.68 26.84 32.91
C GLU A 181 9.79 27.73 33.80
N LYS A 182 9.51 28.97 33.41
CA LYS A 182 8.59 29.87 34.15
C LYS A 182 7.15 29.34 34.11
N GLU A 183 6.69 28.84 32.95
CA GLU A 183 5.36 28.25 32.83
C GLU A 183 5.22 26.96 33.65
N GLU A 184 6.25 26.11 33.65
CA GLU A 184 6.29 24.88 34.43
C GLU A 184 6.36 25.15 35.94
N SER A 185 7.12 26.17 36.34
CA SER A 185 7.22 26.58 37.73
C SER A 185 5.91 27.21 38.25
N GLN A 186 5.18 27.93 37.42
CA GLN A 186 3.86 28.48 37.79
C GLN A 186 2.79 27.37 37.85
N GLN A 187 2.86 26.34 37.04
CA GLN A 187 1.93 25.19 37.09
C GLN A 187 2.17 24.34 38.35
N ASN A 188 3.40 24.18 38.78
CA ASN A 188 3.74 23.44 39.99
C ASN A 188 3.38 24.19 41.29
N ALA A 189 3.31 25.52 41.26
CA ALA A 189 2.91 26.34 42.40
C ALA A 189 1.39 26.37 42.66
N THR A 190 0.57 25.98 41.67
CA THR A 190 -0.91 26.03 41.75
C THR A 190 -1.57 24.65 41.83
N GLY A 191 -0.87 23.60 42.21
CA GLY A 191 -1.43 22.30 42.63
C GLY A 191 -2.59 21.70 41.79
N VAL A 192 -2.72 22.02 40.49
CA VAL A 192 -3.79 21.52 39.62
C VAL A 192 -3.23 20.41 38.73
N PRO A 193 -3.81 19.21 38.72
CA PRO A 193 -3.29 18.07 37.93
C PRO A 193 -3.36 18.34 36.42
N VAL A 194 -2.33 17.88 35.72
CA VAL A 194 -2.11 17.98 34.27
C VAL A 194 -3.17 17.16 33.46
N GLN A 195 -4.44 17.51 33.59
CA GLN A 195 -5.52 16.85 32.83
C GLN A 195 -6.31 17.78 31.95
N ASN A 196 -5.88 19.06 31.74
CA ASN A 196 -6.70 20.07 31.08
C ASN A 196 -6.26 20.47 29.65
N GLN A 197 -5.13 19.99 29.13
CA GLN A 197 -4.69 20.43 27.80
C GLN A 197 -5.53 19.82 26.66
N HIS A 198 -6.06 18.60 26.84
CA HIS A 198 -7.00 17.99 25.90
C HIS A 198 -8.38 18.67 25.86
N HIS A 199 -8.78 19.34 26.93
CA HIS A 199 -10.10 19.99 27.05
C HIS A 199 -10.14 21.34 26.35
N LEU A 200 -9.04 22.09 26.31
CA LEU A 200 -8.95 23.38 25.64
C LEU A 200 -8.94 23.23 24.11
N TRP A 201 -8.28 22.21 23.58
CA TRP A 201 -8.29 21.89 22.14
C TRP A 201 -9.69 21.50 21.68
N ARG A 202 -10.36 20.66 22.44
CA ARG A 202 -11.73 20.22 22.17
C ARG A 202 -12.75 21.36 22.22
N ARG A 203 -12.58 22.34 23.11
CA ARG A 203 -13.41 23.55 23.14
C ARG A 203 -13.18 24.42 21.92
N ARG A 204 -11.93 24.70 21.51
CA ARG A 204 -11.64 25.51 20.34
C ARG A 204 -12.17 24.90 19.04
N THR A 205 -12.03 23.61 18.86
CA THR A 205 -12.60 22.91 17.69
C THR A 205 -14.13 22.96 17.69
N LEU A 206 -14.79 22.77 18.82
CA LEU A 206 -16.26 22.88 18.91
C LEU A 206 -16.76 24.31 18.62
N PHE A 207 -16.05 25.34 19.06
CA PHE A 207 -16.42 26.74 18.73
C PHE A 207 -16.28 27.04 17.24
N VAL A 208 -15.22 26.57 16.58
CA VAL A 208 -15.03 26.78 15.12
C VAL A 208 -16.11 26.06 14.33
N PHE A 209 -16.47 24.83 14.72
CA PHE A 209 -17.55 24.07 14.07
C PHE A 209 -18.92 24.70 14.30
N SER A 210 -19.23 25.21 15.50
CA SER A 210 -20.52 25.85 15.77
C SER A 210 -20.70 27.16 15.02
N ILE A 211 -19.66 27.97 14.89
CA ILE A 211 -19.69 29.22 14.09
C ILE A 211 -19.85 28.89 12.60
N GLY A 212 -19.15 27.86 12.08
CA GLY A 212 -19.23 27.44 10.69
C GLY A 212 -20.63 26.96 10.29
N ILE A 213 -21.26 26.12 11.12
CA ILE A 213 -22.62 25.62 10.89
C ILE A 213 -23.66 26.76 11.01
N GLY A 214 -23.52 27.62 12.04
CA GLY A 214 -24.44 28.75 12.24
C GLY A 214 -24.41 29.73 11.06
N SER A 215 -23.23 30.07 10.54
CA SER A 215 -23.11 30.98 9.38
C SER A 215 -23.67 30.38 8.10
N GLY A 216 -23.49 29.05 7.90
CA GLY A 216 -24.03 28.36 6.75
C GLY A 216 -25.56 28.32 6.72
N VAL A 217 -26.21 28.08 7.86
CA VAL A 217 -27.69 28.06 7.98
C VAL A 217 -28.27 29.47 7.75
N VAL A 218 -27.71 30.49 8.38
CA VAL A 218 -28.17 31.88 8.19
C VAL A 218 -27.96 32.35 6.75
N GLY A 219 -26.80 32.06 6.15
CA GLY A 219 -26.51 32.36 4.75
C GLY A 219 -27.46 31.65 3.79
N GLY A 220 -27.77 30.38 4.03
CA GLY A 220 -28.73 29.61 3.24
C GLY A 220 -30.15 30.15 3.29
N ILE A 221 -30.63 30.57 4.48
CA ILE A 221 -31.95 31.18 4.64
C ILE A 221 -32.04 32.54 3.91
N LEU A 222 -31.00 33.35 4.01
CA LEU A 222 -30.95 34.65 3.31
C LEU A 222 -30.96 34.46 1.78
N LEU A 223 -30.16 33.58 1.24
CA LEU A 223 -30.16 33.27 -0.19
C LEU A 223 -31.50 32.71 -0.67
N HIS A 224 -32.12 31.83 0.11
CA HIS A 224 -33.44 31.28 -0.23
C HIS A 224 -34.52 32.38 -0.28
N ASN A 225 -34.54 33.29 0.69
CA ASN A 225 -35.47 34.41 0.70
C ASN A 225 -35.23 35.37 -0.48
N ILE A 226 -33.97 35.71 -0.79
CA ILE A 226 -33.66 36.58 -1.94
C ILE A 226 -34.13 35.90 -3.23
N PHE A 227 -33.84 34.61 -3.42
CA PHE A 227 -34.28 33.87 -4.59
C PHE A 227 -35.81 33.80 -4.69
N TYR A 228 -36.49 33.56 -3.56
CA TYR A 228 -37.97 33.57 -3.49
C TYR A 228 -38.55 34.91 -3.90
N TYR A 229 -38.00 36.05 -3.44
CA TYR A 229 -38.44 37.41 -3.82
C TYR A 229 -38.16 37.70 -5.29
N LEU A 230 -37.01 37.31 -5.83
CA LEU A 230 -36.66 37.51 -7.25
C LEU A 230 -37.58 36.70 -8.20
N VAL A 231 -37.96 35.52 -7.81
CA VAL A 231 -38.85 34.66 -8.63
C VAL A 231 -40.32 35.10 -8.51
N LYS A 232 -40.74 35.73 -7.38
CA LYS A 232 -42.10 36.14 -7.10
C LYS A 232 -42.45 37.51 -7.59
N VAL A 233 -41.48 38.32 -8.09
CA VAL A 233 -41.78 39.61 -8.75
C VAL A 233 -42.41 39.27 -10.11
N PRO A 234 -43.73 39.48 -10.32
CA PRO A 234 -44.32 39.26 -11.61
C PRO A 234 -43.83 40.32 -12.59
N ASN A 235 -43.45 39.87 -13.79
CA ASN A 235 -43.17 40.73 -14.94
C ASN A 235 -44.42 41.52 -15.33
N ASN A 236 -44.61 42.69 -14.74
CA ASN A 236 -45.53 43.70 -15.26
C ASN A 236 -44.78 44.58 -16.27
N TYR A 237 -44.48 44.04 -17.43
CA TYR A 237 -44.24 44.86 -18.61
C TYR A 237 -45.48 44.71 -19.51
N GLY A 238 -46.34 45.76 -19.43
CA GLY A 238 -47.44 45.91 -20.33
C GLY A 238 -46.93 46.08 -21.75
N TYR A 239 -47.50 45.36 -22.67
CA TYR A 239 -47.40 45.60 -24.10
C TYR A 239 -48.21 46.88 -24.38
N VAL A 240 -47.59 47.90 -24.96
CA VAL A 240 -48.26 49.02 -25.66
C VAL A 240 -48.31 48.59 -27.13
N GLU A 241 -49.50 48.34 -27.65
CA GLU A 241 -49.77 48.27 -29.09
C GLU A 241 -49.76 49.68 -29.68
N GLU A 242 -49.04 49.87 -30.77
CA GLU A 242 -49.36 50.68 -31.94
C GLU A 242 -48.96 49.94 -33.22
#